data_175477efca989c8b8f2994575a47238f
#
_entry.id   175477efca989c8b8f2994575a47238f
#
_cell.length_a   1.000
_cell.length_b   1.000
_cell.length_c   1.000
_cell.angle_alpha   90.00
_cell.angle_beta   90.00
_cell.angle_gamma   90.00
#
_symmetry.space_group_name_H-M   'P 1'
#
loop_
_entity.id
_entity.type
_entity.pdbx_description
1 polymer ?
#
loop_
_entity_poly.entity_id
_entity_poly.type
_entity_poly.pdbx_seq_one_letter_code
_entity_poly.pdbx_strand_id
1 'polypeptide(L)'
;MHKEIVSYLSEQGYICRYEDEENVITIDICVEARDIQLVMKLPRFYPYEFPEIYCYQEFDFLVPHVYTNKQLCLFDENEETVYPDRYLEIAKISIERAIKLFQDSILKNNLLEYNLEAVSYWNTKAESFVVMLRFDESFSHYIWAYQMTKSSYVCSDSKIELITFIRRLLGLDIDEQDLKQVLFVKSDVVITMLISKLTDVYLWLIGKKNEKLYFDYMSKNNSPSLIISSFNNTVGDCLLGIKIGKLKSNNVRITRKNIAGVLRANSGRRFEKIQICDMRMKRLFTRGGDGRAMFDKKCLFVGGGSVGSYLVKAVTEIGISDDITIIDKDILTSDNIARHLCGADKLLSENKAEAISNYMLNSILQCVVKEYIKMY
;
A
#
# COMPACT_ATOMS: atom_id res chain seq x y z
N MET A 1 -18.16 -35.82 10.74
CA MET A 1 -16.90 -35.08 10.54
C MET A 1 -16.52 -34.21 11.75
N HIS A 2 -17.29 -33.19 12.17
CA HIS A 2 -16.95 -32.35 13.35
C HIS A 2 -16.70 -33.18 14.62
N LYS A 3 -17.61 -34.11 14.94
CA LYS A 3 -17.48 -35.00 16.12
C LYS A 3 -16.25 -35.91 16.05
N GLU A 4 -15.87 -36.36 14.88
CA GLU A 4 -14.66 -37.18 14.67
C GLU A 4 -13.40 -36.36 14.89
N ILE A 5 -13.38 -35.11 14.38
CA ILE A 5 -12.27 -34.16 14.61
C ILE A 5 -12.13 -33.88 16.10
N VAL A 6 -13.24 -33.59 16.80
CA VAL A 6 -13.23 -33.34 18.26
C VAL A 6 -12.71 -34.57 19.02
N SER A 7 -13.18 -35.77 18.67
CA SER A 7 -12.70 -37.02 19.31
C SER A 7 -11.19 -37.17 19.11
N TYR A 8 -10.73 -37.06 17.86
CA TYR A 8 -9.32 -37.16 17.52
C TYR A 8 -8.46 -36.14 18.25
N LEU A 9 -8.86 -34.86 18.24
CA LEU A 9 -8.12 -33.79 18.91
C LEU A 9 -8.09 -33.99 20.43
N SER A 10 -9.20 -34.48 21.03
CA SER A 10 -9.24 -34.81 22.47
C SER A 10 -8.30 -35.92 22.82
N GLU A 11 -8.18 -36.96 21.99
CA GLU A 11 -7.21 -38.04 22.13
C GLU A 11 -5.75 -37.55 22.03
N GLN A 12 -5.53 -36.46 21.27
CA GLN A 12 -4.24 -35.77 21.18
C GLN A 12 -3.95 -34.81 22.34
N GLY A 13 -4.90 -34.68 23.31
CA GLY A 13 -4.74 -33.88 24.51
C GLY A 13 -5.24 -32.43 24.39
N TYR A 14 -5.94 -32.09 23.33
CA TYR A 14 -6.53 -30.74 23.19
C TYR A 14 -7.88 -30.67 23.91
N ILE A 15 -8.15 -29.53 24.55
CA ILE A 15 -9.47 -29.24 25.14
C ILE A 15 -10.30 -28.62 24.03
N CYS A 16 -11.25 -29.37 23.50
CA CYS A 16 -12.09 -28.91 22.40
C CYS A 16 -13.54 -29.39 22.54
N ARG A 17 -14.47 -28.63 21.95
CA ARG A 17 -15.90 -28.95 21.93
C ARG A 17 -16.54 -28.49 20.62
N TYR A 18 -17.56 -29.19 20.20
CA TYR A 18 -18.36 -28.83 19.04
C TYR A 18 -19.57 -28.00 19.49
N GLU A 19 -19.73 -26.83 18.89
CA GLU A 19 -20.87 -25.92 19.11
C GLU A 19 -21.87 -26.12 17.95
N ASP A 20 -22.94 -26.89 18.22
CA ASP A 20 -23.91 -27.29 17.17
C ASP A 20 -24.64 -26.08 16.55
N GLU A 21 -24.98 -25.05 17.33
CA GLU A 21 -25.71 -23.87 16.85
C GLU A 21 -24.89 -23.03 15.86
N GLU A 22 -23.61 -22.89 16.10
CA GLU A 22 -22.68 -22.10 15.26
C GLU A 22 -21.95 -22.96 14.20
N ASN A 23 -22.06 -24.29 14.31
CA ASN A 23 -21.37 -25.25 13.44
C ASN A 23 -19.85 -25.08 13.45
N VAL A 24 -19.25 -24.88 14.60
CA VAL A 24 -17.82 -24.65 14.80
C VAL A 24 -17.25 -25.57 15.87
N ILE A 25 -15.92 -25.74 15.86
CA ILE A 25 -15.18 -26.41 16.93
C ILE A 25 -14.41 -25.33 17.70
N THR A 26 -14.68 -25.19 18.98
CA THR A 26 -13.89 -24.35 19.88
C THR A 26 -12.77 -25.13 20.51
N ILE A 27 -11.58 -24.55 20.54
CA ILE A 27 -10.36 -25.18 21.08
C ILE A 27 -9.71 -24.21 22.06
N ASP A 28 -9.58 -24.66 23.32
CA ASP A 28 -8.89 -23.89 24.35
C ASP A 28 -7.42 -24.32 24.41
N ILE A 29 -6.50 -23.40 24.24
CA ILE A 29 -5.05 -23.63 24.26
C ILE A 29 -4.41 -22.72 25.33
N CYS A 30 -3.29 -23.16 25.89
CA CYS A 30 -2.47 -22.34 26.78
C CYS A 30 -1.08 -22.17 26.15
N VAL A 31 -0.69 -20.92 25.84
CA VAL A 31 0.59 -20.58 25.22
C VAL A 31 1.30 -19.56 26.09
N GLU A 32 2.51 -19.90 26.57
CA GLU A 32 3.32 -19.02 27.43
C GLU A 32 2.49 -18.45 28.62
N ALA A 33 1.75 -19.34 29.31
CA ALA A 33 0.85 -19.01 30.43
C ALA A 33 -0.30 -18.06 30.08
N ARG A 34 -0.69 -17.96 28.81
CA ARG A 34 -1.86 -17.21 28.36
C ARG A 34 -2.90 -18.16 27.79
N ASP A 35 -4.13 -18.03 28.27
CA ASP A 35 -5.24 -18.81 27.74
C ASP A 35 -5.77 -18.15 26.48
N ILE A 36 -5.83 -18.91 25.40
CA ILE A 36 -6.27 -18.48 24.07
C ILE A 36 -7.34 -19.44 23.58
N GLN A 37 -8.45 -18.89 23.13
CA GLN A 37 -9.51 -19.67 22.50
C GLN A 37 -9.44 -19.53 20.99
N LEU A 38 -9.35 -20.66 20.30
CA LEU A 38 -9.43 -20.76 18.86
C LEU A 38 -10.82 -21.25 18.45
N VAL A 39 -11.26 -20.83 17.28
CA VAL A 39 -12.50 -21.30 16.66
C VAL A 39 -12.14 -21.87 15.29
N MET A 40 -12.37 -23.16 15.11
CA MET A 40 -12.15 -23.85 13.83
C MET A 40 -13.49 -23.95 13.09
N LYS A 41 -13.53 -23.44 11.86
CA LYS A 41 -14.63 -23.61 10.93
C LYS A 41 -14.20 -24.54 9.81
N LEU A 42 -15.08 -25.44 9.42
CA LEU A 42 -14.84 -26.29 8.26
C LEU A 42 -15.47 -25.63 7.04
N PRO A 43 -14.68 -25.29 5.99
CA PRO A 43 -15.22 -24.72 4.77
C PRO A 43 -16.14 -25.70 4.05
N ARG A 44 -16.90 -25.20 3.07
CA ARG A 44 -17.92 -25.99 2.36
C ARG A 44 -17.38 -27.25 1.70
N PHE A 45 -16.15 -27.17 1.19
CA PHE A 45 -15.50 -28.27 0.48
C PHE A 45 -14.47 -29.01 1.34
N TYR A 46 -14.50 -28.83 2.66
CA TYR A 46 -13.67 -29.64 3.55
C TYR A 46 -14.02 -31.14 3.37
N PRO A 47 -13.05 -32.04 3.22
CA PRO A 47 -11.61 -31.94 3.48
C PRO A 47 -10.74 -31.61 2.25
N TYR A 48 -11.28 -31.03 1.20
CA TYR A 48 -10.52 -30.58 0.02
C TYR A 48 -9.96 -29.16 0.17
N GLU A 49 -10.32 -28.47 1.23
CA GLU A 49 -9.84 -27.15 1.62
C GLU A 49 -9.27 -27.21 3.04
N PHE A 50 -8.36 -26.31 3.38
CA PHE A 50 -7.86 -26.22 4.75
C PHE A 50 -8.95 -25.74 5.72
N PRO A 51 -8.96 -26.22 6.98
CA PRO A 51 -9.85 -25.67 7.99
C PRO A 51 -9.46 -24.23 8.31
N GLU A 52 -10.45 -23.37 8.50
CA GLU A 52 -10.27 -21.97 8.85
C GLU A 52 -10.17 -21.83 10.38
N ILE A 53 -9.08 -21.26 10.85
CA ILE A 53 -8.87 -20.99 12.28
C ILE A 53 -9.03 -19.51 12.56
N TYR A 54 -9.85 -19.19 13.55
CA TYR A 54 -10.13 -17.84 14.00
C TYR A 54 -9.70 -17.64 15.43
N CYS A 55 -9.27 -16.40 15.77
CA CYS A 55 -9.07 -15.96 17.13
C CYS A 55 -9.68 -14.58 17.34
N TYR A 56 -10.76 -14.51 18.11
CA TYR A 56 -11.50 -13.26 18.33
C TYR A 56 -10.98 -12.43 19.52
N GLN A 57 -10.02 -12.97 20.28
CA GLN A 57 -9.42 -12.26 21.39
C GLN A 57 -8.56 -11.08 20.91
N GLU A 58 -8.54 -10.01 21.71
CA GLU A 58 -7.63 -8.88 21.52
C GLU A 58 -6.41 -9.08 22.43
N PHE A 59 -5.22 -8.82 21.88
CA PHE A 59 -3.95 -8.99 22.56
C PHE A 59 -3.23 -7.66 22.75
N ASP A 60 -2.38 -7.59 23.78
CA ASP A 60 -1.46 -6.49 24.05
C ASP A 60 -0.13 -6.59 23.28
N PHE A 61 0.01 -7.61 22.46
CA PHE A 61 1.14 -7.89 21.59
C PHE A 61 0.70 -8.04 20.12
N LEU A 62 1.67 -8.00 19.21
CA LEU A 62 1.42 -8.15 17.79
C LEU A 62 1.35 -9.63 17.40
N VAL A 63 0.35 -9.96 16.62
CA VAL A 63 0.21 -11.27 15.97
C VAL A 63 0.17 -11.02 14.47
N PRO A 64 1.21 -11.39 13.70
CA PRO A 64 1.15 -11.36 12.24
C PRO A 64 0.20 -12.43 11.70
N HIS A 65 -0.03 -12.45 10.39
CA HIS A 65 -0.87 -13.45 9.73
C HIS A 65 -2.31 -13.53 10.25
N VAL A 66 -2.90 -12.38 10.62
CA VAL A 66 -4.29 -12.27 11.04
C VAL A 66 -5.07 -11.38 10.09
N TYR A 67 -6.07 -11.95 9.41
CA TYR A 67 -6.98 -11.19 8.56
C TYR A 67 -7.93 -10.28 9.36
N THR A 68 -8.57 -9.35 8.68
CA THR A 68 -9.54 -8.42 9.31
C THR A 68 -10.72 -9.10 9.97
N ASN A 69 -11.14 -10.24 9.44
CA ASN A 69 -12.22 -11.08 9.98
C ASN A 69 -11.75 -11.96 11.15
N LYS A 70 -10.50 -11.78 11.65
CA LYS A 70 -9.87 -12.54 12.74
C LYS A 70 -9.46 -13.97 12.37
N GLN A 71 -9.50 -14.34 11.10
CA GLN A 71 -8.95 -15.60 10.60
C GLN A 71 -7.43 -15.56 10.63
N LEU A 72 -6.81 -16.66 11.02
CA LEU A 72 -5.35 -16.83 11.00
C LEU A 72 -4.91 -17.37 9.62
N CYS A 73 -3.91 -16.76 9.00
CA CYS A 73 -3.28 -17.25 7.78
C CYS A 73 -2.23 -18.29 8.16
N LEU A 74 -2.60 -19.55 8.18
CA LEU A 74 -1.75 -20.64 8.65
C LEU A 74 -1.16 -21.50 7.54
N PHE A 75 -1.69 -21.38 6.32
CA PHE A 75 -1.28 -22.17 5.16
C PHE A 75 -1.07 -21.25 3.96
N ASP A 76 -0.08 -21.56 3.14
CA ASP A 76 0.06 -20.96 1.81
C ASP A 76 -0.64 -21.85 0.79
N GLU A 77 -1.85 -21.49 0.41
CA GLU A 77 -2.69 -22.25 -0.53
C GLU A 77 -2.06 -22.37 -1.95
N ASN A 78 -1.06 -21.55 -2.27
CA ASN A 78 -0.35 -21.64 -3.54
C ASN A 78 0.78 -22.67 -3.52
N GLU A 79 1.34 -22.95 -2.34
CA GLU A 79 2.49 -23.83 -2.17
C GLU A 79 2.11 -25.16 -1.49
N GLU A 80 1.04 -25.16 -0.68
CA GLU A 80 0.64 -26.33 0.12
C GLU A 80 -0.61 -27.00 -0.46
N THR A 81 -0.59 -28.33 -0.52
CA THR A 81 -1.69 -29.15 -1.03
C THR A 81 -2.42 -29.85 0.11
N VAL A 82 -3.76 -29.82 0.05
CA VAL A 82 -4.60 -30.55 0.99
C VAL A 82 -4.67 -32.04 0.60
N TYR A 83 -4.52 -32.92 1.58
CA TYR A 83 -4.70 -34.38 1.43
C TYR A 83 -5.99 -34.79 2.14
N PRO A 84 -7.10 -35.00 1.41
CA PRO A 84 -8.42 -35.25 2.01
C PRO A 84 -8.50 -36.47 2.92
N ASP A 85 -7.68 -37.48 2.67
CA ASP A 85 -7.55 -38.69 3.48
C ASP A 85 -6.87 -38.46 4.83
N ARG A 86 -6.18 -37.31 4.99
CA ARG A 86 -5.48 -36.89 6.22
C ARG A 86 -6.19 -35.74 6.93
N TYR A 87 -7.46 -35.58 6.77
CA TYR A 87 -8.18 -34.42 7.28
C TYR A 87 -8.11 -34.24 8.81
N LEU A 88 -7.99 -35.32 9.58
CA LEU A 88 -7.78 -35.28 11.03
C LEU A 88 -6.39 -34.71 11.39
N GLU A 89 -5.34 -35.16 10.67
CA GLU A 89 -3.98 -34.64 10.84
C GLU A 89 -3.90 -33.16 10.44
N ILE A 90 -4.57 -32.77 9.36
CA ILE A 90 -4.62 -31.36 8.91
C ILE A 90 -5.28 -30.49 9.97
N ALA A 91 -6.38 -30.94 10.58
CA ALA A 91 -7.01 -30.22 11.68
C ALA A 91 -6.04 -30.03 12.88
N LYS A 92 -5.27 -31.06 13.24
CA LYS A 92 -4.24 -30.98 14.29
C LYS A 92 -3.12 -30.01 13.90
N ILE A 93 -2.57 -30.14 12.69
CA ILE A 93 -1.50 -29.24 12.17
C ILE A 93 -1.96 -27.79 12.21
N SER A 94 -3.22 -27.49 11.89
CA SER A 94 -3.76 -26.13 11.96
C SER A 94 -3.68 -25.55 13.37
N ILE A 95 -3.99 -26.34 14.40
CA ILE A 95 -3.86 -25.91 15.79
C ILE A 95 -2.40 -25.74 16.19
N GLU A 96 -1.53 -26.67 15.81
CA GLU A 96 -0.08 -26.61 16.09
C GLU A 96 0.54 -25.34 15.47
N ARG A 97 0.17 -25.01 14.24
CA ARG A 97 0.60 -23.76 13.57
C ARG A 97 0.08 -22.53 14.29
N ALA A 98 -1.17 -22.53 14.73
CA ALA A 98 -1.72 -21.43 15.52
C ALA A 98 -0.99 -21.27 16.86
N ILE A 99 -0.73 -22.35 17.57
CA ILE A 99 0.07 -22.33 18.81
C ILE A 99 1.45 -21.74 18.57
N LYS A 100 2.14 -22.18 17.52
CA LYS A 100 3.46 -21.66 17.16
C LYS A 100 3.40 -20.17 16.81
N LEU A 101 2.40 -19.74 16.05
CA LEU A 101 2.20 -18.33 15.70
C LEU A 101 2.06 -17.47 16.96
N PHE A 102 1.23 -17.88 17.92
CA PHE A 102 1.07 -17.15 19.18
C PHE A 102 2.33 -17.20 20.04
N GLN A 103 3.00 -18.33 20.11
CA GLN A 103 4.25 -18.47 20.86
C GLN A 103 5.33 -17.53 20.31
N ASP A 104 5.54 -17.51 18.99
CA ASP A 104 6.51 -16.65 18.35
C ASP A 104 6.13 -15.16 18.52
N SER A 105 4.83 -14.85 18.54
CA SER A 105 4.34 -13.50 18.76
C SER A 105 4.57 -13.00 20.19
N ILE A 106 4.30 -13.85 21.20
CA ILE A 106 4.54 -13.54 22.62
C ILE A 106 6.04 -13.38 22.88
N LEU A 107 6.86 -14.25 22.33
CA LEU A 107 8.33 -14.22 22.45
C LEU A 107 8.99 -13.20 21.52
N LYS A 108 8.21 -12.53 20.65
CA LYS A 108 8.66 -11.53 19.67
C LYS A 108 9.66 -12.08 18.63
N ASN A 109 9.56 -13.35 18.28
CA ASN A 109 10.42 -14.00 17.29
C ASN A 109 10.01 -13.66 15.85
N ASN A 110 8.72 -13.28 15.62
CA ASN A 110 8.12 -12.99 14.31
C ASN A 110 7.90 -11.50 14.02
N LEU A 111 8.65 -10.60 14.66
CA LEU A 111 8.52 -9.15 14.44
C LEU A 111 8.85 -8.74 13.00
N LEU A 112 9.72 -9.47 12.31
CA LEU A 112 10.04 -9.20 10.91
C LEU A 112 8.86 -9.54 9.99
N GLU A 113 8.13 -10.62 10.25
CA GLU A 113 6.92 -10.99 9.53
C GLU A 113 5.85 -9.90 9.69
N TYR A 114 5.68 -9.38 10.91
CA TYR A 114 4.79 -8.24 11.13
C TYR A 114 5.23 -7.00 10.32
N ASN A 115 6.52 -6.73 10.22
CA ASN A 115 7.03 -5.63 9.41
C ASN A 115 6.70 -5.81 7.93
N LEU A 116 6.79 -7.04 7.40
CA LEU A 116 6.40 -7.35 6.02
C LEU A 116 4.93 -7.03 5.74
N GLU A 117 4.05 -7.31 6.68
CA GLU A 117 2.61 -7.12 6.56
C GLU A 117 2.11 -5.74 7.07
N ALA A 118 3.01 -4.91 7.60
CA ALA A 118 2.64 -3.63 8.25
C ALA A 118 1.77 -2.73 7.36
N VAL A 119 2.03 -2.69 6.04
CA VAL A 119 1.23 -1.92 5.08
C VAL A 119 -0.19 -2.51 4.96
N SER A 120 -0.33 -3.82 4.92
CA SER A 120 -1.64 -4.48 4.87
C SER A 120 -2.46 -4.17 6.10
N TYR A 121 -1.89 -4.32 7.30
CA TYR A 121 -2.56 -3.97 8.56
C TYR A 121 -2.89 -2.48 8.68
N TRP A 122 -2.05 -1.63 8.09
CA TRP A 122 -2.31 -0.20 8.04
C TRP A 122 -3.52 0.10 7.20
N ASN A 123 -3.56 -0.47 6.00
CA ASN A 123 -4.59 -0.21 4.99
C ASN A 123 -5.96 -0.75 5.39
N THR A 124 -6.04 -1.85 6.14
CA THR A 124 -7.32 -2.40 6.61
C THR A 124 -8.10 -1.47 7.53
N LYS A 125 -7.44 -0.50 8.15
CA LYS A 125 -8.03 0.50 9.05
C LYS A 125 -7.98 1.91 8.48
N ALA A 126 -7.66 2.05 7.19
CA ALA A 126 -7.59 3.35 6.52
C ALA A 126 -8.98 3.79 6.03
N GLU A 127 -9.36 5.01 6.36
CA GLU A 127 -10.62 5.64 5.93
C GLU A 127 -10.44 6.56 4.73
N SER A 128 -9.19 6.89 4.42
CA SER A 128 -8.80 7.79 3.33
C SER A 128 -7.68 7.18 2.52
N PHE A 129 -7.46 7.69 1.30
CA PHE A 129 -6.34 7.27 0.48
C PHE A 129 -5.57 8.45 -0.15
N VAL A 130 -4.31 8.21 -0.45
CA VAL A 130 -3.42 9.13 -1.17
C VAL A 130 -2.88 8.42 -2.40
N VAL A 131 -3.03 9.02 -3.55
CA VAL A 131 -2.28 8.66 -4.76
C VAL A 131 -0.93 9.36 -4.70
N MET A 132 0.15 8.59 -4.61
CA MET A 132 1.50 9.10 -4.51
C MET A 132 2.18 9.03 -5.86
N LEU A 133 2.39 10.17 -6.49
CA LEU A 133 3.15 10.31 -7.73
C LEU A 133 4.65 10.32 -7.45
N ARG A 134 5.43 10.87 -8.38
CA ARG A 134 6.88 11.00 -8.23
C ARG A 134 7.26 11.95 -7.09
N PHE A 135 8.27 11.57 -6.30
CA PHE A 135 8.90 12.41 -5.28
C PHE A 135 10.29 11.88 -4.94
N ASP A 136 11.14 12.74 -4.39
CA ASP A 136 12.45 12.35 -3.88
C ASP A 136 12.31 11.68 -2.50
N GLU A 137 12.56 10.38 -2.45
CA GLU A 137 12.49 9.58 -1.22
C GLU A 137 13.79 9.57 -0.41
N SER A 138 14.82 10.27 -0.85
CA SER A 138 16.16 10.23 -0.23
C SER A 138 16.24 11.00 1.10
N PHE A 139 15.36 11.98 1.32
CA PHE A 139 15.33 12.82 2.54
C PHE A 139 13.93 13.30 2.89
N SER A 140 13.76 13.76 4.14
CA SER A 140 12.48 14.31 4.61
C SER A 140 12.31 15.75 4.17
N HIS A 141 11.18 16.09 3.58
CA HIS A 141 10.89 17.42 3.04
C HIS A 141 9.39 17.68 2.88
N TYR A 142 9.02 18.87 2.39
CA TYR A 142 7.66 19.19 2.05
C TYR A 142 7.38 18.79 0.59
N ILE A 143 6.26 18.12 0.39
CA ILE A 143 5.70 17.79 -0.92
C ILE A 143 4.36 18.52 -1.10
N TRP A 144 3.78 18.46 -2.28
CA TRP A 144 2.53 19.10 -2.61
C TRP A 144 1.39 18.09 -2.70
N ALA A 145 0.21 18.48 -2.25
CA ALA A 145 -1.00 17.68 -2.35
C ALA A 145 -2.16 18.51 -2.90
N TYR A 146 -2.96 17.86 -3.71
CA TYR A 146 -4.30 18.31 -4.07
C TYR A 146 -5.33 17.41 -3.37
N GLN A 147 -6.33 18.01 -2.78
CA GLN A 147 -7.42 17.29 -2.13
C GLN A 147 -8.57 17.09 -3.12
N MET A 148 -8.74 15.86 -3.63
CA MET A 148 -9.79 15.52 -4.59
C MET A 148 -11.17 15.45 -3.93
N THR A 149 -11.24 14.80 -2.78
CA THR A 149 -12.44 14.65 -1.95
C THR A 149 -12.11 14.83 -0.47
N LYS A 150 -13.09 14.70 0.42
CA LYS A 150 -12.82 14.74 1.88
C LYS A 150 -11.84 13.68 2.36
N SER A 151 -11.74 12.56 1.64
CA SER A 151 -10.94 11.38 2.02
C SER A 151 -9.90 10.98 0.97
N SER A 152 -9.72 11.74 -0.11
CA SER A 152 -8.77 11.39 -1.17
C SER A 152 -7.87 12.55 -1.57
N TYR A 153 -6.59 12.22 -1.79
CA TYR A 153 -5.54 13.19 -2.10
C TYR A 153 -4.65 12.65 -3.22
N VAL A 154 -4.03 13.56 -3.96
CA VAL A 154 -2.91 13.24 -4.87
C VAL A 154 -1.70 14.04 -4.41
N CYS A 155 -0.53 13.42 -4.35
CA CYS A 155 0.70 14.02 -3.86
C CYS A 155 1.86 13.86 -4.85
N SER A 156 2.71 14.89 -4.97
CA SER A 156 3.96 14.91 -5.74
C SER A 156 4.92 15.97 -5.21
N ASP A 157 6.21 15.84 -5.51
CA ASP A 157 7.20 16.91 -5.30
C ASP A 157 6.99 18.07 -6.26
N SER A 158 6.55 17.76 -7.47
CA SER A 158 6.39 18.74 -8.55
C SER A 158 4.96 19.25 -8.61
N LYS A 159 4.77 20.56 -8.39
CA LYS A 159 3.48 21.21 -8.61
C LYS A 159 3.00 21.07 -10.05
N ILE A 160 3.92 21.20 -11.01
CA ILE A 160 3.58 21.10 -12.43
C ILE A 160 3.08 19.70 -12.79
N GLU A 161 3.77 18.65 -12.31
CA GLU A 161 3.36 17.27 -12.50
C GLU A 161 1.99 17.03 -11.88
N LEU A 162 1.78 17.50 -10.64
CA LEU A 162 0.53 17.35 -9.92
C LEU A 162 -0.65 18.04 -10.65
N ILE A 163 -0.48 19.29 -11.07
CA ILE A 163 -1.48 20.02 -11.82
C ILE A 163 -1.77 19.33 -13.16
N THR A 164 -0.74 18.90 -13.87
CA THR A 164 -0.87 18.20 -15.15
C THR A 164 -1.63 16.88 -14.99
N PHE A 165 -1.29 16.10 -13.97
CA PHE A 165 -1.98 14.85 -13.65
C PHE A 165 -3.47 15.08 -13.37
N ILE A 166 -3.81 16.05 -12.54
CA ILE A 166 -5.19 16.35 -12.16
C ILE A 166 -5.99 16.85 -13.35
N ARG A 167 -5.42 17.75 -14.15
CA ARG A 167 -6.06 18.25 -15.36
C ARG A 167 -6.37 17.13 -16.35
N ARG A 168 -5.42 16.22 -16.57
CA ARG A 168 -5.59 15.09 -17.50
C ARG A 168 -6.55 14.04 -16.99
N LEU A 169 -6.37 13.60 -15.75
CA LEU A 169 -7.14 12.46 -15.21
C LEU A 169 -8.56 12.86 -14.81
N LEU A 170 -8.71 14.04 -14.20
CA LEU A 170 -9.98 14.47 -13.63
C LEU A 170 -10.68 15.55 -14.47
N GLY A 171 -10.04 16.08 -15.50
CA GLY A 171 -10.57 17.18 -16.31
C GLY A 171 -10.75 18.48 -15.52
N LEU A 172 -10.07 18.64 -14.37
CA LEU A 172 -10.18 19.80 -13.51
C LEU A 172 -9.07 20.79 -13.83
N ASP A 173 -9.45 22.03 -14.04
CA ASP A 173 -8.48 23.13 -14.16
C ASP A 173 -8.19 23.70 -12.77
N ILE A 174 -7.01 23.41 -12.26
CA ILE A 174 -6.52 23.85 -10.95
C ILE A 174 -5.25 24.65 -11.11
N ASP A 175 -4.95 25.49 -10.14
CA ASP A 175 -3.71 26.26 -10.06
C ASP A 175 -2.88 25.93 -8.80
N GLU A 176 -1.75 26.63 -8.63
CA GLU A 176 -0.87 26.41 -7.49
C GLU A 176 -1.50 26.77 -6.13
N GLN A 177 -2.52 27.63 -6.10
CA GLN A 177 -3.18 28.06 -4.86
C GLN A 177 -4.08 26.97 -4.29
N ASP A 178 -4.53 26.04 -5.14
CA ASP A 178 -5.32 24.88 -4.73
C ASP A 178 -4.46 23.81 -4.03
N LEU A 179 -3.13 23.92 -4.13
CA LEU A 179 -2.20 22.95 -3.58
C LEU A 179 -1.86 23.26 -2.12
N LYS A 180 -1.75 22.22 -1.33
CA LYS A 180 -1.36 22.28 0.08
C LYS A 180 -0.01 21.59 0.30
N GLN A 181 0.78 22.12 1.23
CA GLN A 181 1.99 21.43 1.67
C GLN A 181 1.65 20.22 2.56
N VAL A 182 2.34 19.13 2.33
CA VAL A 182 2.31 17.89 3.09
C VAL A 182 3.72 17.55 3.53
N LEU A 183 3.86 16.96 4.69
CA LEU A 183 5.17 16.53 5.19
C LEU A 183 5.46 15.10 4.73
N PHE A 184 6.52 14.93 3.95
CA PHE A 184 7.13 13.63 3.74
C PHE A 184 8.25 13.41 4.76
N VAL A 185 8.27 12.25 5.40
CA VAL A 185 9.26 11.85 6.39
C VAL A 185 9.95 10.56 5.93
N LYS A 186 11.24 10.64 5.69
CA LYS A 186 12.07 9.45 5.55
C LYS A 186 12.38 8.89 6.94
N SER A 187 11.80 7.74 7.24
CA SER A 187 12.08 6.99 8.45
C SER A 187 12.95 5.78 8.12
N ASP A 188 13.98 5.56 8.93
CA ASP A 188 14.84 4.37 8.83
C ASP A 188 14.38 3.27 9.82
N VAL A 189 13.18 3.41 10.39
CA VAL A 189 12.66 2.54 11.44
C VAL A 189 12.04 1.28 10.83
N VAL A 190 12.31 0.15 11.47
CA VAL A 190 11.57 -1.10 11.25
C VAL A 190 10.34 -1.08 12.17
N ILE A 191 9.15 -1.20 11.60
CA ILE A 191 7.90 -1.16 12.36
C ILE A 191 7.69 -2.52 13.03
N THR A 192 7.83 -2.56 14.34
CA THR A 192 7.70 -3.77 15.15
C THR A 192 6.65 -3.61 16.25
N MET A 193 5.77 -2.61 16.13
CA MET A 193 4.72 -2.33 17.10
C MET A 193 3.52 -1.63 16.49
N LEU A 194 2.39 -1.68 17.20
CA LEU A 194 1.18 -0.96 16.82
C LEU A 194 1.35 0.55 16.98
N ILE A 195 1.22 1.27 15.86
CA ILE A 195 1.20 2.73 15.85
C ILE A 195 -0.27 3.16 15.88
N SER A 196 -0.73 3.73 16.99
CA SER A 196 -2.13 4.08 17.23
C SER A 196 -2.38 5.49 17.78
N LYS A 197 -1.37 6.10 18.39
CA LYS A 197 -1.44 7.43 19.04
C LYS A 197 -0.41 8.38 18.46
N LEU A 198 -0.59 9.68 18.67
CA LEU A 198 0.36 10.69 18.18
C LEU A 198 1.76 10.54 18.79
N THR A 199 1.87 10.03 20.03
CA THR A 199 3.17 9.71 20.61
C THR A 199 3.89 8.63 19.83
N ASP A 200 3.17 7.61 19.34
CA ASP A 200 3.76 6.52 18.56
C ASP A 200 4.26 7.04 17.21
N VAL A 201 3.47 7.91 16.56
CA VAL A 201 3.89 8.58 15.31
C VAL A 201 5.18 9.33 15.53
N TYR A 202 5.29 10.11 16.63
CA TYR A 202 6.52 10.86 16.92
C TYR A 202 7.70 9.92 17.18
N LEU A 203 7.54 8.93 18.05
CA LEU A 203 8.63 8.05 18.47
C LEU A 203 9.13 7.15 17.34
N TRP A 204 8.22 6.62 16.52
CA TRP A 204 8.51 5.56 15.58
C TRP A 204 8.62 6.02 14.12
N LEU A 205 7.88 7.05 13.71
CA LEU A 205 7.91 7.51 12.32
C LEU A 205 8.71 8.82 12.14
N ILE A 206 8.60 9.75 13.07
CA ILE A 206 9.28 11.05 12.96
C ILE A 206 10.70 10.98 13.51
N GLY A 207 10.85 10.57 14.77
CA GLY A 207 12.11 10.51 15.46
C GLY A 207 12.79 11.87 15.68
N LYS A 208 13.91 11.88 16.40
CA LYS A 208 14.68 13.11 16.68
C LYS A 208 15.25 13.75 15.41
N LYS A 209 15.62 12.95 14.42
CA LYS A 209 16.22 13.42 13.15
C LYS A 209 15.30 14.38 12.41
N ASN A 210 13.98 14.10 12.42
CA ASN A 210 12.96 14.87 11.67
C ASN A 210 12.18 15.85 12.57
N GLU A 211 12.46 15.91 13.88
CA GLU A 211 11.70 16.66 14.87
C GLU A 211 11.52 18.13 14.50
N LYS A 212 12.60 18.81 14.08
CA LYS A 212 12.55 20.22 13.70
C LYS A 212 11.61 20.47 12.53
N LEU A 213 11.68 19.62 11.50
CA LEU A 213 10.82 19.71 10.32
C LEU A 213 9.36 19.42 10.68
N TYR A 214 9.11 18.40 11.49
CA TYR A 214 7.79 18.06 12.00
C TYR A 214 7.16 19.18 12.82
N PHE A 215 7.91 19.77 13.77
CA PHE A 215 7.42 20.88 14.59
C PHE A 215 7.14 22.13 13.76
N ASP A 216 7.98 22.43 12.78
CA ASP A 216 7.74 23.52 11.85
C ASP A 216 6.44 23.29 11.05
N TYR A 217 6.27 22.10 10.51
CA TYR A 217 5.06 21.70 9.76
C TYR A 217 3.81 21.82 10.63
N MET A 218 3.80 21.21 11.80
CA MET A 218 2.64 21.21 12.71
C MET A 218 2.31 22.59 13.26
N SER A 219 3.30 23.50 13.37
CA SER A 219 3.07 24.87 13.83
C SER A 219 2.40 25.77 12.78
N LYS A 220 2.55 25.46 11.50
CA LYS A 220 2.01 26.22 10.39
C LYS A 220 0.59 25.77 9.98
N ASN A 221 0.25 24.52 10.24
CA ASN A 221 -0.98 23.92 9.77
C ASN A 221 -2.07 23.95 10.85
N ASN A 222 -3.08 24.77 10.64
CA ASN A 222 -4.24 24.91 11.53
C ASN A 222 -5.41 23.96 11.21
N SER A 223 -5.31 23.13 10.18
CA SER A 223 -6.33 22.17 9.72
C SER A 223 -5.74 20.78 9.62
N PRO A 224 -6.49 19.74 9.26
CA PRO A 224 -5.94 18.39 9.24
C PRO A 224 -4.58 18.33 8.54
N SER A 225 -3.55 17.90 9.27
CA SER A 225 -2.18 17.80 8.76
C SER A 225 -1.97 16.42 8.18
N LEU A 226 -1.55 16.35 6.93
CA LEU A 226 -1.24 15.11 6.22
C LEU A 226 0.27 14.86 6.29
N ILE A 227 0.66 13.68 6.74
CA ILE A 227 2.05 13.23 6.81
C ILE A 227 2.16 11.92 6.06
N ILE A 228 3.18 11.79 5.23
CA ILE A 228 3.53 10.54 4.55
C ILE A 228 4.90 10.12 5.08
N SER A 229 5.00 8.92 5.60
CA SER A 229 6.25 8.39 6.14
C SER A 229 6.67 7.16 5.35
N SER A 230 7.93 7.13 4.91
CA SER A 230 8.55 5.89 4.48
C SER A 230 9.04 5.09 5.68
N PHE A 231 9.18 3.79 5.53
CA PHE A 231 9.85 2.92 6.48
C PHE A 231 10.52 1.77 5.74
N ASN A 232 11.55 1.22 6.35
CA ASN A 232 12.26 0.10 5.75
C ASN A 232 11.52 -1.22 6.01
N ASN A 233 11.35 -1.96 4.92
CA ASN A 233 10.83 -3.30 4.92
C ASN A 233 11.77 -4.19 4.11
N THR A 234 11.82 -5.47 4.37
CA THR A 234 12.67 -6.42 3.63
C THR A 234 12.30 -6.52 2.15
N VAL A 235 11.08 -6.12 1.76
CA VAL A 235 10.60 -6.06 0.37
C VAL A 235 10.91 -4.72 -0.30
N GLY A 236 11.45 -3.75 0.44
CA GLY A 236 11.79 -2.41 -0.04
C GLY A 236 11.14 -1.28 0.75
N ASP A 237 11.27 -0.05 0.27
CA ASP A 237 10.69 1.12 0.93
C ASP A 237 9.16 1.12 0.81
N CYS A 238 8.49 1.08 1.95
CA CYS A 238 7.04 1.17 2.07
C CYS A 238 6.62 2.56 2.55
N LEU A 239 5.39 2.94 2.23
CA LEU A 239 4.82 4.23 2.61
C LEU A 239 3.59 4.05 3.49
N LEU A 240 3.49 4.90 4.52
CA LEU A 240 2.33 5.03 5.39
C LEU A 240 1.81 6.46 5.37
N GLY A 241 0.50 6.63 5.26
CA GLY A 241 -0.17 7.93 5.33
C GLY A 241 -0.83 8.15 6.69
N ILE A 242 -0.70 9.37 7.22
CA ILE A 242 -1.20 9.77 8.53
C ILE A 242 -1.90 11.09 8.37
N LYS A 243 -3.15 11.19 8.86
CA LYS A 243 -3.88 12.45 8.93
C LYS A 243 -4.15 12.79 10.39
N ILE A 244 -3.60 13.92 10.80
CA ILE A 244 -3.74 14.42 12.17
C ILE A 244 -4.80 15.52 12.15
N GLY A 245 -5.89 15.31 12.85
CA GLY A 245 -6.93 16.31 13.03
C GLY A 245 -6.43 17.51 13.84
N LYS A 246 -7.25 18.57 13.90
CA LYS A 246 -6.93 19.81 14.63
C LYS A 246 -6.49 19.50 16.07
N LEU A 247 -5.29 19.96 16.45
CA LEU A 247 -4.77 19.79 17.81
C LEU A 247 -5.56 20.64 18.81
N LYS A 248 -5.78 20.10 20.00
CA LYS A 248 -6.33 20.86 21.15
C LYS A 248 -5.24 21.77 21.70
N SER A 249 -5.48 23.08 21.76
CA SER A 249 -4.51 24.08 22.20
C SER A 249 -5.07 25.03 23.27
N ASN A 250 -6.22 24.70 23.90
CA ASN A 250 -6.86 25.53 24.93
C ASN A 250 -6.97 27.02 24.53
N ASN A 251 -7.38 27.29 23.28
CA ASN A 251 -7.48 28.61 22.67
C ASN A 251 -6.14 29.37 22.50
N VAL A 252 -4.99 28.72 22.76
CA VAL A 252 -3.69 29.32 22.49
C VAL A 252 -3.33 29.13 21.01
N ARG A 253 -2.89 30.21 20.37
CA ARG A 253 -2.37 30.12 18.99
C ARG A 253 -1.14 29.20 18.95
N ILE A 254 -1.18 28.20 18.08
CA ILE A 254 -0.05 27.29 17.90
C ILE A 254 1.07 28.04 17.14
N THR A 255 2.27 27.96 17.67
CA THR A 255 3.48 28.60 17.15
C THR A 255 4.66 27.65 17.29
N ARG A 256 5.79 27.93 16.61
CA ARG A 256 7.03 27.17 16.78
C ARG A 256 7.52 27.10 18.24
N LYS A 257 7.20 28.10 19.07
CA LYS A 257 7.67 28.16 20.48
C LYS A 257 6.89 27.21 21.39
N ASN A 258 5.60 26.98 21.11
CA ASN A 258 4.73 26.19 21.99
C ASN A 258 4.31 24.83 21.39
N ILE A 259 4.64 24.53 20.13
CA ILE A 259 4.18 23.31 19.43
C ILE A 259 4.59 22.03 20.17
N ALA A 260 5.79 21.95 20.75
CA ALA A 260 6.23 20.79 21.50
C ALA A 260 5.31 20.49 22.70
N GLY A 261 4.94 21.54 23.44
CA GLY A 261 3.97 21.43 24.54
C GLY A 261 2.57 21.01 24.08
N VAL A 262 2.10 21.59 22.96
CA VAL A 262 0.81 21.24 22.38
C VAL A 262 0.79 19.77 21.91
N LEU A 263 1.83 19.30 21.24
CA LEU A 263 1.93 17.90 20.82
C LEU A 263 2.00 16.94 22.00
N ARG A 264 2.75 17.31 23.05
CA ARG A 264 2.78 16.51 24.30
C ARG A 264 1.41 16.43 24.95
N ALA A 265 0.66 17.52 25.01
CA ALA A 265 -0.71 17.54 25.55
C ALA A 265 -1.70 16.73 24.68
N ASN A 266 -1.39 16.48 23.42
CA ASN A 266 -2.18 15.68 22.49
C ASN A 266 -1.61 14.26 22.26
N SER A 267 -0.55 13.86 22.97
CA SER A 267 0.20 12.62 22.74
C SER A 267 -0.65 11.35 22.73
N GLY A 268 -1.66 11.27 23.58
CA GLY A 268 -2.59 10.14 23.67
C GLY A 268 -3.70 10.11 22.60
N ARG A 269 -3.80 11.13 21.73
CA ARG A 269 -4.86 11.17 20.71
C ARG A 269 -4.58 10.18 19.59
N ARG A 270 -5.66 9.61 19.07
CA ARG A 270 -5.65 8.83 17.84
C ARG A 270 -5.52 9.75 16.62
N PHE A 271 -5.04 9.21 15.53
CA PHE A 271 -4.97 9.81 14.21
C PHE A 271 -5.71 8.93 13.20
N GLU A 272 -6.01 9.46 12.03
CA GLU A 272 -6.59 8.72 10.91
C GLU A 272 -5.47 8.08 10.09
N LYS A 273 -5.58 6.78 9.83
CA LYS A 273 -4.69 6.06 8.92
C LYS A 273 -5.14 6.30 7.49
N ILE A 274 -4.18 6.46 6.61
CA ILE A 274 -4.42 6.68 5.18
C ILE A 274 -3.70 5.60 4.38
N GLN A 275 -4.40 5.00 3.46
CA GLN A 275 -3.84 4.08 2.48
C GLN A 275 -3.03 4.86 1.45
N ILE A 276 -1.84 4.38 1.11
CA ILE A 276 -1.04 4.94 0.03
C ILE A 276 -1.17 4.07 -1.22
N CYS A 277 -1.69 4.66 -2.29
CA CYS A 277 -1.63 4.13 -3.64
C CYS A 277 -0.33 4.64 -4.27
N ASP A 278 0.72 3.84 -4.17
CA ASP A 278 2.07 4.20 -4.61
C ASP A 278 2.19 3.99 -6.12
N MET A 279 2.15 5.10 -6.87
CA MET A 279 2.24 5.14 -8.33
C MET A 279 3.67 5.38 -8.83
N ARG A 280 4.69 5.32 -7.96
CA ARG A 280 6.09 5.44 -8.39
C ARG A 280 6.44 4.29 -9.33
N MET A 281 7.19 4.62 -10.37
CA MET A 281 7.56 3.67 -11.42
C MET A 281 8.21 2.41 -10.84
N LYS A 282 9.13 2.54 -9.88
CA LYS A 282 9.76 1.38 -9.24
C LYS A 282 8.73 0.45 -8.57
N ARG A 283 7.60 0.97 -8.08
CA ARG A 283 6.55 0.16 -7.45
C ARG A 283 5.62 -0.48 -8.45
N LEU A 284 5.27 0.25 -9.51
CA LEU A 284 4.39 -0.27 -10.58
C LEU A 284 5.00 -1.47 -11.28
N PHE A 285 6.32 -1.47 -11.49
CA PHE A 285 7.01 -2.51 -12.24
C PHE A 285 7.57 -3.67 -11.41
N THR A 286 7.56 -3.58 -10.05
CA THR A 286 8.02 -4.69 -9.20
C THR A 286 7.09 -5.91 -9.24
N ARG A 287 5.82 -5.75 -9.56
CA ARG A 287 4.83 -6.84 -9.50
C ARG A 287 4.57 -7.51 -10.85
N GLY A 288 4.94 -6.89 -11.97
CA GLY A 288 4.69 -7.38 -13.34
C GLY A 288 5.94 -7.77 -14.12
N GLY A 289 7.14 -7.62 -13.55
CA GLY A 289 8.42 -7.90 -14.17
C GLY A 289 9.39 -8.61 -13.22
N ASP A 290 10.65 -8.66 -13.59
CA ASP A 290 11.73 -9.22 -12.75
C ASP A 290 12.16 -8.30 -11.59
N GLY A 291 11.41 -7.25 -11.31
CA GLY A 291 11.71 -6.25 -10.29
C GLY A 291 12.85 -5.29 -10.63
N ARG A 292 13.39 -5.36 -11.83
CA ARG A 292 14.52 -4.55 -12.31
C ARG A 292 14.06 -3.49 -13.29
N ALA A 293 13.37 -2.46 -12.82
CA ALA A 293 13.08 -1.30 -13.64
C ALA A 293 14.37 -0.53 -13.94
N MET A 294 14.74 -0.41 -15.21
CA MET A 294 15.94 0.30 -15.68
C MET A 294 15.56 1.70 -16.19
N PHE A 295 14.98 2.54 -15.33
CA PHE A 295 14.54 3.90 -15.69
C PHE A 295 15.67 4.91 -15.96
N ASP A 296 16.91 4.49 -15.99
CA ASP A 296 18.07 5.32 -16.28
C ASP A 296 18.34 5.49 -17.80
N LYS A 297 17.53 4.84 -18.63
CA LYS A 297 17.70 4.89 -20.09
C LYS A 297 16.81 5.96 -20.71
N LYS A 298 17.37 6.70 -21.67
CA LYS A 298 16.61 7.56 -22.56
C LYS A 298 16.41 6.82 -23.89
N CYS A 299 15.17 6.72 -24.33
CA CYS A 299 14.84 6.03 -25.58
C CYS A 299 14.42 7.00 -26.66
N LEU A 300 14.99 6.85 -27.84
CA LEU A 300 14.61 7.57 -29.04
C LEU A 300 14.00 6.60 -30.04
N PHE A 301 12.76 6.86 -30.44
CA PHE A 301 12.06 6.11 -31.48
C PHE A 301 11.97 6.97 -32.75
N VAL A 302 12.52 6.46 -33.85
CA VAL A 302 12.39 7.07 -35.18
C VAL A 302 11.40 6.25 -35.98
N GLY A 303 10.21 6.79 -36.18
CA GLY A 303 9.08 6.13 -36.80
C GLY A 303 8.03 5.61 -35.77
N GLY A 304 6.86 6.25 -35.78
CA GLY A 304 5.69 5.91 -34.97
C GLY A 304 4.66 5.06 -35.71
N GLY A 305 5.04 4.30 -36.70
CA GLY A 305 4.13 3.43 -37.46
C GLY A 305 3.67 2.19 -36.67
N SER A 306 3.18 1.16 -37.38
CA SER A 306 2.63 -0.07 -36.80
C SER A 306 3.56 -0.73 -35.78
N VAL A 307 4.84 -0.88 -36.11
CA VAL A 307 5.82 -1.49 -35.18
C VAL A 307 6.25 -0.50 -34.09
N GLY A 308 6.59 0.73 -34.47
CA GLY A 308 7.10 1.75 -33.55
C GLY A 308 6.10 2.08 -32.43
N SER A 309 4.81 2.20 -32.75
CA SER A 309 3.77 2.51 -31.76
C SER A 309 3.64 1.43 -30.69
N TYR A 310 3.64 0.16 -31.05
CA TYR A 310 3.60 -0.96 -30.09
C TYR A 310 4.93 -1.12 -29.34
N LEU A 311 6.05 -0.83 -29.98
CA LEU A 311 7.35 -0.92 -29.33
C LEU A 311 7.51 0.17 -28.26
N VAL A 312 7.04 1.39 -28.49
CA VAL A 312 6.99 2.45 -27.47
C VAL A 312 6.18 1.95 -26.26
N LYS A 313 4.99 1.39 -26.49
CA LYS A 313 4.17 0.83 -25.44
C LYS A 313 4.90 -0.26 -24.65
N ALA A 314 5.46 -1.25 -25.34
CA ALA A 314 6.16 -2.37 -24.73
C ALA A 314 7.36 -1.90 -23.87
N VAL A 315 8.21 -1.01 -24.39
CA VAL A 315 9.38 -0.46 -23.68
C VAL A 315 8.96 0.27 -22.40
N THR A 316 7.83 0.97 -22.44
CA THR A 316 7.28 1.66 -21.28
C THR A 316 6.69 0.66 -20.27
N GLU A 317 5.88 -0.30 -20.72
CA GLU A 317 5.21 -1.27 -19.84
C GLU A 317 6.18 -2.21 -19.12
N ILE A 318 7.33 -2.53 -19.71
CA ILE A 318 8.37 -3.34 -19.05
C ILE A 318 9.36 -2.51 -18.23
N GLY A 319 9.20 -1.17 -18.17
CA GLY A 319 9.99 -0.30 -17.31
C GLY A 319 11.42 -0.05 -17.77
N ILE A 320 11.71 -0.11 -19.08
CA ILE A 320 13.05 0.19 -19.61
C ILE A 320 13.34 1.68 -19.57
N SER A 321 12.34 2.52 -19.88
CA SER A 321 12.50 3.97 -19.91
C SER A 321 11.22 4.69 -19.56
N ASP A 322 11.36 5.78 -18.83
CA ASP A 322 10.32 6.79 -18.56
C ASP A 322 10.59 8.12 -19.31
N ASP A 323 11.74 8.25 -19.99
CA ASP A 323 12.09 9.40 -20.85
C ASP A 323 12.19 8.93 -22.31
N ILE A 324 11.07 9.05 -23.03
CA ILE A 324 10.92 8.58 -24.40
C ILE A 324 10.75 9.77 -25.34
N THR A 325 11.49 9.76 -26.42
CA THR A 325 11.36 10.72 -27.51
C THR A 325 10.91 9.99 -28.78
N ILE A 326 9.86 10.50 -29.43
CA ILE A 326 9.33 9.93 -30.67
C ILE A 326 9.47 10.96 -31.80
N ILE A 327 9.98 10.52 -32.94
CA ILE A 327 10.08 11.32 -34.16
C ILE A 327 9.27 10.63 -35.25
N ASP A 328 8.24 11.26 -35.75
CA ASP A 328 7.49 10.84 -36.94
C ASP A 328 6.89 12.08 -37.64
N LYS A 329 6.97 12.12 -38.96
CA LYS A 329 6.44 13.19 -39.80
C LYS A 329 5.02 12.94 -40.28
N ASP A 330 4.57 11.70 -40.26
CA ASP A 330 3.31 11.28 -40.83
C ASP A 330 2.13 11.53 -39.88
N ILE A 331 0.95 11.67 -40.46
CA ILE A 331 -0.32 11.71 -39.73
C ILE A 331 -0.96 10.32 -39.69
N LEU A 332 -1.86 10.12 -38.72
CA LEU A 332 -2.74 8.95 -38.65
C LEU A 332 -3.84 9.06 -39.70
N THR A 333 -3.95 8.03 -40.54
CA THR A 333 -5.00 7.91 -41.57
C THR A 333 -5.81 6.65 -41.36
N SER A 334 -6.94 6.53 -42.08
CA SER A 334 -7.78 5.32 -42.08
C SER A 334 -7.02 4.04 -42.33
N ASP A 335 -5.96 4.08 -43.17
CA ASP A 335 -5.15 2.91 -43.50
C ASP A 335 -4.29 2.40 -42.36
N ASN A 336 -4.14 3.20 -41.32
CA ASN A 336 -3.37 2.83 -40.11
C ASN A 336 -4.24 2.13 -39.05
N ILE A 337 -5.58 2.30 -39.05
CA ILE A 337 -6.49 1.92 -37.98
C ILE A 337 -6.28 0.48 -37.51
N ALA A 338 -6.19 -0.47 -38.47
CA ALA A 338 -6.12 -1.90 -38.12
C ALA A 338 -4.78 -2.37 -37.57
N ARG A 339 -3.73 -1.53 -37.66
CA ARG A 339 -2.34 -1.93 -37.34
C ARG A 339 -1.55 -0.95 -36.47
N HIS A 340 -2.16 0.15 -36.09
CA HIS A 340 -1.53 1.15 -35.24
C HIS A 340 -2.10 1.09 -33.82
N LEU A 341 -1.24 1.29 -32.81
CA LEU A 341 -1.63 1.25 -31.41
C LEU A 341 -2.80 2.19 -31.07
N CYS A 342 -2.81 3.38 -31.66
CA CYS A 342 -3.83 4.38 -31.37
C CYS A 342 -5.17 4.10 -32.07
N GLY A 343 -5.21 3.15 -33.03
CA GLY A 343 -6.48 2.75 -33.67
C GLY A 343 -7.25 3.90 -34.34
N ALA A 344 -8.57 3.83 -34.22
CA ALA A 344 -9.52 4.78 -34.84
C ALA A 344 -10.05 5.86 -33.90
N ASP A 345 -9.54 5.94 -32.69
CA ASP A 345 -10.03 6.87 -31.69
C ASP A 345 -9.86 8.34 -32.17
N LYS A 346 -10.09 9.30 -31.33
CA LYS A 346 -10.03 10.76 -31.56
C LYS A 346 -8.75 11.26 -32.27
N LEU A 347 -7.83 10.35 -32.57
CA LEU A 347 -6.49 10.60 -33.05
C LEU A 347 -6.31 10.58 -34.58
N LEU A 348 -7.40 10.32 -35.34
CA LEU A 348 -7.32 10.43 -36.81
C LEU A 348 -7.01 11.88 -37.22
N SER A 349 -6.05 12.02 -38.15
CA SER A 349 -5.51 13.30 -38.61
C SER A 349 -4.51 13.96 -37.65
N GLU A 350 -4.22 13.39 -36.48
CA GLU A 350 -3.10 13.84 -35.64
C GLU A 350 -1.77 13.32 -36.18
N ASN A 351 -0.68 13.98 -35.85
CA ASN A 351 0.66 13.46 -36.11
C ASN A 351 0.86 12.16 -35.33
N LYS A 352 1.51 11.17 -35.93
CA LYS A 352 1.71 9.84 -35.28
C LYS A 352 2.47 9.93 -33.97
N ALA A 353 3.51 10.77 -33.87
CA ALA A 353 4.27 10.95 -32.64
C ALA A 353 3.42 11.57 -31.54
N GLU A 354 2.60 12.58 -31.88
CA GLU A 354 1.65 13.23 -30.98
C GLU A 354 0.56 12.26 -30.51
N ALA A 355 -0.02 11.50 -31.42
CA ALA A 355 -1.03 10.51 -31.12
C ALA A 355 -0.51 9.43 -30.14
N ILE A 356 0.71 8.91 -30.36
CA ILE A 356 1.34 7.94 -29.46
C ILE A 356 1.62 8.60 -28.10
N SER A 357 2.14 9.83 -28.08
CA SER A 357 2.36 10.58 -26.85
C SER A 357 1.08 10.72 -26.02
N ASN A 358 0.00 11.14 -26.65
CA ASN A 358 -1.32 11.26 -26.00
C ASN A 358 -1.86 9.92 -25.50
N TYR A 359 -1.72 8.85 -26.29
CA TYR A 359 -2.10 7.50 -25.89
C TYR A 359 -1.32 7.03 -24.67
N MET A 360 0.01 7.18 -24.68
CA MET A 360 0.89 6.76 -23.58
C MET A 360 0.63 7.54 -22.31
N LEU A 361 0.42 8.86 -22.40
CA LEU A 361 0.12 9.71 -21.27
C LEU A 361 -1.23 9.38 -20.61
N ASN A 362 -2.20 8.85 -21.38
CA ASN A 362 -3.47 8.36 -20.84
C ASN A 362 -3.38 6.95 -20.28
N SER A 363 -2.45 6.14 -20.75
CA SER A 363 -2.31 4.73 -20.38
C SER A 363 -1.30 4.49 -19.26
N ILE A 364 -0.21 5.28 -19.22
CA ILE A 364 0.87 5.17 -18.24
C ILE A 364 1.18 6.57 -17.70
N LEU A 365 0.59 6.88 -16.57
CA LEU A 365 0.47 8.21 -15.97
C LEU A 365 1.78 8.96 -15.65
N GLN A 366 2.93 8.33 -15.72
CA GLN A 366 4.22 8.94 -15.33
C GLN A 366 5.30 8.90 -16.42
N CYS A 367 4.94 8.46 -17.63
CA CYS A 367 5.89 8.45 -18.72
C CYS A 367 6.03 9.86 -19.34
N VAL A 368 7.25 10.37 -19.44
CA VAL A 368 7.53 11.61 -20.16
C VAL A 368 7.77 11.26 -21.62
N VAL A 369 6.75 11.43 -22.45
CA VAL A 369 6.88 11.26 -23.90
C VAL A 369 7.00 12.63 -24.56
N LYS A 370 8.09 12.85 -25.26
CA LYS A 370 8.36 14.07 -26.04
C LYS A 370 8.16 13.75 -27.52
N GLU A 371 7.32 14.51 -28.16
CA GLU A 371 7.14 14.46 -29.61
C GLU A 371 8.02 15.47 -30.33
N TYR A 372 8.59 15.08 -31.46
CA TYR A 372 9.24 15.97 -32.41
C TYR A 372 8.59 15.81 -33.78
N ILE A 373 7.86 16.85 -34.17
CA ILE A 373 7.26 16.99 -35.48
C ILE A 373 8.22 17.84 -36.30
N LYS A 374 8.97 17.22 -37.22
CA LYS A 374 9.79 17.97 -38.15
C LYS A 374 8.89 18.42 -39.30
N MET A 375 8.48 19.70 -39.28
CA MET A 375 8.00 20.36 -40.51
C MET A 375 9.23 20.69 -41.37
N TYR A 376 9.31 20.14 -42.57
CA TYR A 376 10.14 20.63 -43.63
C TYR A 376 9.29 21.40 -44.61
#